data_48c8bf24894586c2bdf9e94ae3f07155
#
_entry.id   48c8bf24894586c2bdf9e94ae3f07155
#
_cell.length_a   1.000
_cell.length_b   1.000
_cell.length_c   1.000
_cell.angle_alpha   90.00
_cell.angle_beta   90.00
_cell.angle_gamma   90.00
#
_symmetry.space_group_name_H-M   'P 1'
#
loop_
_entity.id
_entity.type
_entity.pdbx_description
1 polymer ?
#
loop_
_entity_poly.entity_id
_entity_poly.type
_entity_poly.pdbx_seq_one_letter_code
_entity_poly.pdbx_strand_id
1 'polypeptide(L)'
;MLIDADPQRSIEVFTNIRANENIDLIFNTVSKFGTSLGKEVKSLQNKYSSIVIDTGGRDSEEMRQALAISDLVIIPTLPSDLDIAVLNKMINLFNQAKAFNPNAKALITISKASPNPFLTKKIEDLKQYIKDKNLEDIKLCESVE
;
A
#
# COMPACT_ATOMS: atom_id res chain seq x y z
N MET A 1 11.61 -7.99 -5.89
CA MET A 1 11.36 -7.02 -6.98
C MET A 1 10.49 -5.90 -6.47
N LEU A 2 10.82 -4.65 -6.74
CA LEU A 2 10.01 -3.47 -6.43
C LEU A 2 9.57 -2.79 -7.73
N ILE A 3 8.28 -2.54 -7.89
CA ILE A 3 7.68 -1.89 -9.06
C ILE A 3 7.16 -0.53 -8.61
N ASP A 4 7.68 0.53 -9.22
CA ASP A 4 7.22 1.90 -9.04
C ASP A 4 6.10 2.17 -10.07
N ALA A 5 4.88 2.24 -9.58
CA ALA A 5 3.69 2.58 -10.37
C ALA A 5 3.08 3.93 -9.95
N ASP A 6 3.82 4.73 -9.16
CA ASP A 6 3.44 6.09 -8.81
C ASP A 6 4.04 7.10 -9.80
N PRO A 7 3.24 7.95 -10.45
CA PRO A 7 3.74 9.04 -11.31
C PRO A 7 4.73 9.99 -10.61
N GLN A 8 4.75 10.04 -9.28
CA GLN A 8 5.72 10.84 -8.51
C GLN A 8 7.14 10.25 -8.52
N ARG A 9 7.30 8.96 -8.90
CA ARG A 9 8.59 8.28 -9.01
C ARG A 9 9.47 8.36 -7.76
N SER A 10 8.87 8.20 -6.60
CA SER A 10 9.58 8.28 -5.31
C SER A 10 10.65 7.20 -5.18
N ILE A 11 10.43 6.03 -5.77
CA ILE A 11 11.40 4.93 -5.77
C ILE A 11 12.62 5.26 -6.63
N GLU A 12 12.44 5.94 -7.76
CA GLU A 12 13.54 6.40 -8.59
C GLU A 12 14.44 7.40 -7.83
N VAL A 13 13.83 8.34 -7.11
CA VAL A 13 14.57 9.28 -6.25
C VAL A 13 15.34 8.53 -5.16
N PHE A 14 14.70 7.59 -4.48
CA PHE A 14 15.33 6.76 -3.45
C PHE A 14 16.52 5.96 -4.00
N THR A 15 16.38 5.33 -5.15
CA THR A 15 17.47 4.55 -5.76
C THR A 15 18.64 5.42 -6.19
N ASN A 16 18.37 6.63 -6.70
CA ASN A 16 19.41 7.59 -7.08
C ASN A 16 20.18 8.11 -5.87
N ILE A 17 19.51 8.39 -4.75
CA ILE A 17 20.18 8.80 -3.50
C ILE A 17 21.12 7.68 -3.04
N ARG A 18 20.68 6.43 -2.99
CA ARG A 18 21.52 5.29 -2.60
C ARG A 18 22.73 5.12 -3.52
N ALA A 19 22.54 5.23 -4.84
CA ALA A 19 23.62 5.15 -5.80
C ALA A 19 24.68 6.25 -5.60
N ASN A 20 24.25 7.49 -5.32
CA ASN A 20 25.15 8.60 -5.04
C ASN A 20 25.95 8.41 -3.74
N GLU A 21 25.39 7.70 -2.77
CA GLU A 21 26.05 7.37 -1.50
C GLU A 21 26.83 6.05 -1.56
N ASN A 22 26.96 5.42 -2.72
CA ASN A 22 27.58 4.10 -2.94
C ASN A 22 26.96 3.00 -2.07
N ILE A 23 25.65 3.06 -1.84
CA ILE A 23 24.89 2.05 -1.12
C ILE A 23 24.22 1.12 -2.12
N ASP A 24 24.61 -0.15 -2.12
CA ASP A 24 24.04 -1.15 -3.01
C ASP A 24 22.54 -1.36 -2.79
N LEU A 25 21.82 -1.57 -3.90
CA LEU A 25 20.43 -2.02 -3.87
C LEU A 25 20.41 -3.54 -3.71
N ILE A 26 19.72 -4.01 -2.68
CA ILE A 26 19.52 -5.45 -2.42
C ILE A 26 18.32 -6.03 -3.18
N PHE A 27 17.65 -5.22 -4.00
CA PHE A 27 16.49 -5.62 -4.80
C PHE A 27 16.49 -4.88 -6.15
N ASN A 28 15.85 -5.50 -7.14
CA ASN A 28 15.65 -4.88 -8.45
C ASN A 28 14.45 -3.95 -8.42
N THR A 29 14.55 -2.81 -9.11
CA THR A 29 13.46 -1.83 -9.27
C THR A 29 13.13 -1.65 -10.75
N VAL A 30 11.87 -1.35 -11.03
CA VAL A 30 11.39 -0.96 -12.37
C VAL A 30 10.21 0.00 -12.21
N SER A 31 10.16 1.02 -13.04
CA SER A 31 8.97 1.90 -13.12
C SER A 31 8.04 1.42 -14.21
N LYS A 32 6.75 1.29 -13.89
CA LYS A 32 5.70 0.81 -14.82
C LYS A 32 4.39 1.55 -14.60
N PHE A 33 3.87 2.10 -15.69
CA PHE A 33 2.65 2.89 -15.71
C PHE A 33 1.67 2.38 -16.77
N GLY A 34 0.39 2.71 -16.59
CA GLY A 34 -0.66 2.47 -17.56
C GLY A 34 -1.21 1.03 -17.55
N THR A 35 -1.90 0.69 -18.61
CA THR A 35 -2.73 -0.52 -18.75
C THR A 35 -1.96 -1.84 -18.76
N SER A 36 -0.65 -1.82 -18.85
CA SER A 36 0.19 -3.02 -18.97
C SER A 36 0.68 -3.58 -17.63
N LEU A 37 0.50 -2.85 -16.51
CA LEU A 37 1.04 -3.22 -15.20
C LEU A 37 0.68 -4.66 -14.81
N GLY A 38 -0.58 -5.03 -14.90
CA GLY A 38 -1.04 -6.38 -14.51
C GLY A 38 -0.42 -7.50 -15.33
N LYS A 39 -0.23 -7.30 -16.65
CA LYS A 39 0.40 -8.29 -17.53
C LYS A 39 1.89 -8.46 -17.22
N GLU A 40 2.57 -7.36 -16.93
CA GLU A 40 3.99 -7.37 -16.61
C GLU A 40 4.26 -8.05 -15.27
N VAL A 41 3.48 -7.72 -14.23
CA VAL A 41 3.58 -8.39 -12.94
C VAL A 41 3.44 -9.90 -13.09
N LYS A 42 2.44 -10.37 -13.85
CA LYS A 42 2.26 -11.79 -14.13
C LYS A 42 3.48 -12.43 -14.82
N SER A 43 4.14 -11.72 -15.72
CA SER A 43 5.36 -12.22 -16.38
C SER A 43 6.57 -12.34 -15.46
N LEU A 44 6.57 -11.57 -14.36
CA LEU A 44 7.64 -11.52 -13.38
C LEU A 44 7.43 -12.50 -12.19
N GLN A 45 6.21 -12.98 -11.96
CA GLN A 45 5.88 -13.87 -10.84
C GLN A 45 6.75 -15.14 -10.79
N ASN A 46 7.13 -15.69 -11.94
CA ASN A 46 8.00 -16.87 -12.02
C ASN A 46 9.49 -16.57 -11.80
N LYS A 47 9.87 -15.29 -11.77
CA LYS A 47 11.27 -14.85 -11.67
C LYS A 47 11.64 -14.33 -10.27
N TYR A 48 10.64 -13.94 -9.49
CA TYR A 48 10.85 -13.32 -8.18
C TYR A 48 9.95 -13.98 -7.14
N SER A 49 10.52 -14.28 -5.99
CA SER A 49 9.77 -14.84 -4.83
C SER A 49 8.76 -13.83 -4.25
N SER A 50 9.03 -12.55 -4.39
CA SER A 50 8.14 -11.49 -3.93
C SER A 50 8.23 -10.29 -4.85
N ILE A 51 7.07 -9.70 -5.15
CA ILE A 51 6.93 -8.46 -5.92
C ILE A 51 6.17 -7.47 -5.06
N VAL A 52 6.75 -6.30 -4.83
CA VAL A 52 6.09 -5.17 -4.17
C VAL A 52 5.76 -4.14 -5.24
N ILE A 53 4.53 -3.65 -5.24
CA ILE A 53 4.05 -2.62 -6.16
C ILE A 53 3.74 -1.39 -5.33
N ASP A 54 4.47 -0.29 -5.57
CA ASP A 54 4.18 1.01 -4.99
C ASP A 54 3.28 1.80 -5.94
N THR A 55 2.15 2.27 -5.42
CA THR A 55 1.15 3.03 -6.19
C THR A 55 0.89 4.38 -5.53
N GLY A 56 0.58 5.37 -6.33
CA GLY A 56 0.15 6.67 -5.80
C GLY A 56 -1.12 6.57 -4.96
N GLY A 57 -1.26 7.48 -3.99
CA GLY A 57 -2.42 7.53 -3.06
C GLY A 57 -3.75 7.98 -3.71
N ARG A 58 -3.80 8.15 -5.02
CA ARG A 58 -5.01 8.51 -5.76
C ARG A 58 -5.58 7.30 -6.47
N ASP A 59 -6.91 7.27 -6.59
CA ASP A 59 -7.61 6.29 -7.41
C ASP A 59 -7.15 6.43 -8.87
N SER A 60 -6.32 5.50 -9.31
CA SER A 60 -5.74 5.46 -10.64
C SER A 60 -5.92 4.06 -11.26
N GLU A 61 -5.66 3.96 -12.54
CA GLU A 61 -5.69 2.68 -13.24
C GLU A 61 -4.64 1.71 -12.69
N GLU A 62 -3.44 2.21 -12.41
CA GLU A 62 -2.34 1.45 -11.82
C GLU A 62 -2.73 0.88 -10.46
N MET A 63 -3.31 1.72 -9.57
CA MET A 63 -3.80 1.27 -8.27
C MET A 63 -4.85 0.16 -8.41
N ARG A 64 -5.84 0.33 -9.30
CA ARG A 64 -6.89 -0.68 -9.53
C ARG A 64 -6.32 -1.99 -10.06
N GLN A 65 -5.36 -1.93 -10.99
CA GLN A 65 -4.65 -3.11 -11.50
C GLN A 65 -3.83 -3.78 -10.38
N ALA A 66 -3.09 -3.02 -9.57
CA ALA A 66 -2.34 -3.54 -8.44
C ALA A 66 -3.24 -4.25 -7.44
N LEU A 67 -4.36 -3.64 -7.04
CA LEU A 67 -5.35 -4.25 -6.13
C LEU A 67 -5.91 -5.58 -6.67
N ALA A 68 -6.17 -5.65 -7.98
CA ALA A 68 -6.75 -6.84 -8.62
C ALA A 68 -5.78 -8.04 -8.70
N ILE A 69 -4.48 -7.83 -8.53
CA ILE A 69 -3.46 -8.88 -8.70
C ILE A 69 -2.63 -9.16 -7.46
N SER A 70 -2.76 -8.35 -6.41
CA SER A 70 -1.97 -8.47 -5.17
C SER A 70 -2.58 -9.50 -4.22
N ASP A 71 -1.76 -10.36 -3.64
CA ASP A 71 -2.17 -11.28 -2.57
C ASP A 71 -2.41 -10.52 -1.26
N LEU A 72 -1.59 -9.48 -1.00
CA LEU A 72 -1.67 -8.65 0.18
C LEU A 72 -1.57 -7.17 -0.21
N VAL A 73 -2.49 -6.37 0.32
CA VAL A 73 -2.51 -4.91 0.17
C VAL A 73 -2.18 -4.27 1.51
N ILE A 74 -1.14 -3.44 1.56
CA ILE A 74 -0.81 -2.65 2.76
C ILE A 74 -1.39 -1.26 2.58
N ILE A 75 -2.19 -0.80 3.54
CA ILE A 75 -2.86 0.50 3.53
C ILE A 75 -2.29 1.34 4.67
N PRO A 76 -1.26 2.16 4.44
CA PRO A 76 -0.77 3.07 5.45
C PRO A 76 -1.79 4.19 5.69
N THR A 77 -2.05 4.50 6.95
CA THR A 77 -2.97 5.57 7.36
C THR A 77 -2.40 6.37 8.51
N LEU A 78 -2.84 7.62 8.64
CA LEU A 78 -2.49 8.50 9.75
C LEU A 78 -3.70 8.65 10.69
N PRO A 79 -3.49 8.93 11.98
CA PRO A 79 -4.58 9.16 12.93
C PRO A 79 -5.16 10.58 12.78
N SER A 80 -5.74 10.89 11.62
CA SER A 80 -6.40 12.17 11.34
C SER A 80 -7.77 11.98 10.67
N ASP A 81 -8.66 12.94 10.83
CA ASP A 81 -10.02 12.86 10.28
C ASP A 81 -10.03 12.81 8.75
N LEU A 82 -9.08 13.50 8.10
CA LEU A 82 -8.92 13.48 6.64
C LEU A 82 -8.46 12.09 6.17
N ASP A 83 -7.54 11.46 6.89
CA ASP A 83 -7.03 10.13 6.55
C ASP A 83 -8.09 9.04 6.75
N ILE A 84 -9.02 9.21 7.69
CA ILE A 84 -10.18 8.32 7.83
C ILE A 84 -11.04 8.33 6.57
N ALA A 85 -11.28 9.49 5.97
CA ALA A 85 -12.04 9.59 4.72
C ALA A 85 -11.29 8.89 3.55
N VAL A 86 -9.97 9.07 3.47
CA VAL A 86 -9.12 8.38 2.48
C VAL A 86 -9.11 6.88 2.72
N LEU A 87 -8.99 6.44 3.98
CA LEU A 87 -9.04 5.03 4.36
C LEU A 87 -10.36 4.38 3.93
N ASN A 88 -11.50 5.04 4.14
CA ASN A 88 -12.80 4.54 3.70
C ASN A 88 -12.88 4.36 2.19
N LYS A 89 -12.32 5.30 1.44
CA LYS A 89 -12.23 5.20 -0.02
C LYS A 89 -11.38 4.00 -0.43
N MET A 90 -10.23 3.78 0.22
CA MET A 90 -9.36 2.64 -0.04
C MET A 90 -10.03 1.30 0.28
N ILE A 91 -10.73 1.21 1.40
CA ILE A 91 -11.53 0.02 1.77
C ILE A 91 -12.55 -0.30 0.67
N ASN A 92 -13.24 0.71 0.17
CA ASN A 92 -14.23 0.53 -0.90
C ASN A 92 -13.58 0.07 -2.21
N LEU A 93 -12.43 0.63 -2.59
CA LEU A 93 -11.67 0.22 -3.78
C LEU A 93 -11.16 -1.23 -3.64
N PHE A 94 -10.64 -1.60 -2.47
CA PHE A 94 -10.23 -2.96 -2.18
C PHE A 94 -11.41 -3.95 -2.31
N ASN A 95 -12.57 -3.63 -1.73
CA ASN A 95 -13.76 -4.47 -1.82
C ASN A 95 -14.25 -4.63 -3.28
N GLN A 96 -14.14 -3.59 -4.11
CA GLN A 96 -14.42 -3.71 -5.54
C GLN A 96 -13.42 -4.63 -6.25
N ALA A 97 -12.13 -4.54 -5.90
CA ALA A 97 -11.08 -5.37 -6.49
C ALA A 97 -11.24 -6.87 -6.12
N LYS A 98 -11.86 -7.18 -4.99
CA LYS A 98 -12.17 -8.56 -4.59
C LYS A 98 -13.09 -9.31 -5.57
N ALA A 99 -13.83 -8.61 -6.40
CA ALA A 99 -14.59 -9.25 -7.50
C ALA A 99 -13.67 -9.93 -8.53
N PHE A 100 -12.43 -9.46 -8.67
CA PHE A 100 -11.41 -10.01 -9.57
C PHE A 100 -10.38 -10.88 -8.86
N ASN A 101 -10.18 -10.66 -7.57
CA ASN A 101 -9.24 -11.40 -6.73
C ASN A 101 -9.87 -11.69 -5.34
N PRO A 102 -10.73 -12.71 -5.22
CA PRO A 102 -11.46 -12.99 -3.99
C PRO A 102 -10.56 -13.39 -2.82
N ASN A 103 -9.35 -13.88 -3.06
CA ASN A 103 -8.41 -14.31 -2.02
C ASN A 103 -7.53 -13.17 -1.49
N ALA A 104 -7.57 -11.97 -2.10
CA ALA A 104 -6.80 -10.83 -1.64
C ALA A 104 -7.12 -10.47 -0.19
N LYS A 105 -6.09 -10.10 0.56
CA LYS A 105 -6.20 -9.58 1.93
C LYS A 105 -5.62 -8.19 2.03
N ALA A 106 -6.07 -7.42 3.00
CA ALA A 106 -5.51 -6.11 3.27
C ALA A 106 -5.07 -5.98 4.73
N LEU A 107 -4.02 -5.19 4.94
CA LEU A 107 -3.49 -4.84 6.24
C LEU A 107 -3.43 -3.32 6.37
N ILE A 108 -4.18 -2.76 7.30
CA ILE A 108 -4.11 -1.34 7.64
C ILE A 108 -2.96 -1.15 8.62
N THR A 109 -2.04 -0.24 8.33
CA THR A 109 -0.95 0.14 9.22
C THR A 109 -1.11 1.60 9.64
N ILE A 110 -0.99 1.88 10.94
CA ILE A 110 -1.01 3.25 11.45
C ILE A 110 0.44 3.73 11.50
N SER A 111 0.79 4.69 10.66
CA SER A 111 2.14 5.25 10.57
C SER A 111 2.22 6.64 11.22
N LYS A 112 3.46 7.08 11.47
CA LYS A 112 3.77 8.35 12.13
C LYS A 112 3.10 8.50 13.50
N ALA A 113 3.02 7.43 14.27
CA ALA A 113 2.61 7.49 15.66
C ALA A 113 3.65 8.30 16.44
N SER A 114 3.17 9.27 17.20
CA SER A 114 4.01 10.08 18.08
C SER A 114 3.67 9.74 19.52
N PRO A 115 4.63 9.76 20.45
CA PRO A 115 4.39 9.58 21.88
C PRO A 115 3.56 10.71 22.52
N ASN A 116 3.10 11.69 21.74
CA ASN A 116 2.24 12.76 22.22
C ASN A 116 0.89 12.19 22.72
N PRO A 117 0.48 12.42 23.98
CA PRO A 117 -0.76 11.90 24.55
C PRO A 117 -2.03 12.24 23.74
N PHE A 118 -2.03 13.39 23.06
CA PHE A 118 -3.15 13.80 22.21
C PHE A 118 -3.29 12.91 20.96
N LEU A 119 -2.17 12.48 20.40
CA LEU A 119 -2.16 11.56 19.26
C LEU A 119 -2.47 10.12 19.69
N THR A 120 -2.08 9.72 20.89
CA THR A 120 -2.43 8.40 21.45
C THR A 120 -3.94 8.19 21.47
N LYS A 121 -4.70 9.18 21.92
CA LYS A 121 -6.17 9.11 21.90
C LYS A 121 -6.72 8.95 20.48
N LYS A 122 -6.21 9.73 19.52
CA LYS A 122 -6.62 9.61 18.11
C LYS A 122 -6.30 8.25 17.50
N ILE A 123 -5.18 7.65 17.89
CA ILE A 123 -4.81 6.29 17.47
C ILE A 123 -5.81 5.27 18.03
N GLU A 124 -6.17 5.39 19.31
CA GLU A 124 -7.17 4.51 19.93
C GLU A 124 -8.54 4.65 19.27
N ASP A 125 -8.97 5.88 19.00
CA ASP A 125 -10.23 6.16 18.31
C ASP A 125 -10.24 5.57 16.90
N LEU A 126 -9.14 5.68 16.15
CA LEU A 126 -8.98 5.08 14.83
C LEU A 126 -8.98 3.54 14.89
N LYS A 127 -8.29 2.95 15.88
CA LYS A 127 -8.29 1.49 16.10
C LYS A 127 -9.69 0.99 16.38
N GLN A 128 -10.44 1.68 17.23
CA GLN A 128 -11.82 1.33 17.54
C GLN A 128 -12.71 1.45 16.31
N TYR A 129 -12.59 2.54 15.57
CA TYR A 129 -13.32 2.76 14.33
C TYR A 129 -13.12 1.62 13.31
N ILE A 130 -11.88 1.16 13.12
CA ILE A 130 -11.57 0.05 12.20
C ILE A 130 -12.18 -1.26 12.71
N LYS A 131 -12.11 -1.54 14.03
CA LYS A 131 -12.71 -2.73 14.64
C LYS A 131 -14.23 -2.76 14.48
N ASP A 132 -14.89 -1.62 14.70
CA ASP A 132 -16.37 -1.51 14.61
C ASP A 132 -16.89 -1.76 13.19
N LYS A 133 -16.04 -1.58 12.17
CA LYS A 133 -16.41 -1.90 10.78
C LYS A 133 -16.53 -3.39 10.48
N ASN A 134 -15.96 -4.25 11.33
CA ASN A 134 -15.98 -5.71 11.19
C ASN A 134 -15.66 -6.20 9.76
N LEU A 135 -14.51 -5.78 9.24
CA LEU A 135 -14.09 -6.03 7.87
C LEU A 135 -13.56 -7.47 7.73
N GLU A 136 -14.08 -8.25 6.78
CA GLU A 136 -13.80 -9.68 6.67
C GLU A 136 -12.35 -9.98 6.28
N ASP A 137 -11.82 -9.32 5.25
CA ASP A 137 -10.47 -9.60 4.71
C ASP A 137 -9.48 -8.44 4.93
N ILE A 138 -9.83 -7.51 5.80
CA ILE A 138 -9.01 -6.35 6.14
C ILE A 138 -8.70 -6.38 7.63
N LYS A 139 -7.42 -6.45 7.97
CA LYS A 139 -6.97 -6.45 9.37
C LYS A 139 -6.21 -5.17 9.70
N LEU A 140 -6.26 -4.79 10.95
CA LEU A 140 -5.37 -3.77 11.51
C LEU A 140 -4.06 -4.42 11.95
N CYS A 141 -2.92 -3.83 11.59
CA CYS A 141 -1.63 -4.22 12.13
C CYS A 141 -1.57 -3.86 13.62
N GLU A 142 -1.09 -4.79 14.44
CA GLU A 142 -1.00 -4.57 15.89
C GLU A 142 0.17 -3.62 16.26
N SER A 143 1.23 -3.59 15.44
CA SER A 143 2.32 -2.64 15.60
C SER A 143 1.94 -1.27 15.05
N VAL A 144 2.35 -0.24 15.77
CA VAL A 144 2.22 1.16 15.37
C VAL A 144 3.63 1.70 15.17
N GLU A 145 3.94 2.16 13.99
CA GLU A 145 5.25 2.74 13.64
C GLU A 145 5.21 4.27 13.60
#